data_98f8aa6504c00081fe9a98f57b40e6a1
#
_entry.id   98f8aa6504c00081fe9a98f57b40e6a1
#
_cell.length_a   1.000
_cell.length_b   1.000
_cell.length_c   1.000
_cell.angle_alpha   90.00
_cell.angle_beta   90.00
_cell.angle_gamma   90.00
#
_symmetry.space_group_name_H-M   'P 1'
#
loop_
_entity.id
_entity.type
_entity.pdbx_description
1 polymer ?
#
loop_
_entity_poly.entity_id
_entity_poly.type
_entity_poly.pdbx_seq_one_letter_code
_entity_poly.pdbx_strand_id
1 'polypeptide(L)'
;AIDYAIHCDRKPSLLVVTDIDSARLERAAKLLTVEEAAKNGVRLVYLNTAECEDPVKVLRELSDGNGYDDVFVFAPVKPVVEQGDAILGRDGCLNFFAGPTNSAFSASFNFYNVHYASTHIVGTSGGNVDDMKESIAMMSDGRINPAVMITHVGGLDSVIDTTINLHKIPGGKKLVYTNIKMPMT
;
A
#
# COMPACT_ATOMS: atom_id res chain seq x y z
N ALA A 1 -4.43 1.03 2.48
CA ALA A 1 -4.24 -0.42 2.34
C ALA A 1 -4.03 -1.07 3.72
N ILE A 2 -3.00 -0.72 4.50
CA ILE A 2 -2.69 -1.39 5.78
C ILE A 2 -3.88 -1.35 6.75
N ASP A 3 -4.45 -0.17 7.00
CA ASP A 3 -5.60 0.02 7.90
C ASP A 3 -6.80 -0.84 7.45
N TYR A 4 -7.11 -0.82 6.16
CA TYR A 4 -8.14 -1.68 5.58
C TYR A 4 -7.87 -3.17 5.80
N ALA A 5 -6.65 -3.63 5.50
CA ALA A 5 -6.30 -5.04 5.64
C ALA A 5 -6.40 -5.56 7.08
N ILE A 6 -6.13 -4.69 8.07
CA ILE A 6 -6.28 -5.03 9.50
C ILE A 6 -7.75 -5.13 9.91
N HIS A 7 -8.65 -4.34 9.30
CA HIS A 7 -10.02 -4.13 9.79
C HIS A 7 -11.13 -4.63 8.86
N CYS A 8 -10.81 -5.10 7.63
CA CYS A 8 -11.79 -5.67 6.72
C CYS A 8 -12.32 -7.02 7.22
N ASP A 9 -13.41 -7.51 6.64
CA ASP A 9 -14.04 -8.77 7.07
C ASP A 9 -13.18 -9.99 6.71
N ARG A 10 -12.47 -9.94 5.58
CA ARG A 10 -11.56 -11.01 5.10
C ARG A 10 -10.10 -10.62 5.37
N LYS A 11 -9.73 -10.66 6.64
CA LYS A 11 -8.38 -10.29 7.07
C LYS A 11 -7.32 -11.32 6.64
N PRO A 12 -6.12 -10.88 6.23
CA PRO A 12 -5.01 -11.78 6.03
C PRO A 12 -4.49 -12.28 7.39
N SER A 13 -3.96 -13.50 7.44
CA SER A 13 -3.25 -13.99 8.63
C SER A 13 -1.87 -13.35 8.79
N LEU A 14 -1.23 -13.01 7.66
CA LEU A 14 0.05 -12.32 7.58
C LEU A 14 -0.07 -11.11 6.64
N LEU A 15 0.32 -9.94 7.12
CA LEU A 15 0.45 -8.71 6.33
C LEU A 15 1.89 -8.22 6.42
N VAL A 16 2.62 -8.21 5.31
CA VAL A 16 3.97 -7.66 5.23
C VAL A 16 3.95 -6.35 4.46
N VAL A 17 4.44 -5.30 5.07
CA VAL A 17 4.54 -3.96 4.49
C VAL A 17 6.00 -3.66 4.22
N THR A 18 6.33 -3.40 2.96
CA THR A 18 7.70 -3.15 2.54
C THR A 18 7.89 -1.73 2.03
N ASP A 19 9.02 -1.13 2.34
CA ASP A 19 9.54 0.09 1.73
C ASP A 19 11.07 0.05 1.80
N ILE A 20 11.75 0.93 1.06
CA ILE A 20 13.19 1.17 1.17
C ILE A 20 13.50 2.35 2.10
N ASP A 21 12.49 3.11 2.53
CA ASP A 21 12.58 4.28 3.38
C ASP A 21 12.14 3.93 4.81
N SER A 22 13.12 3.82 5.70
CA SER A 22 12.89 3.51 7.12
C SER A 22 11.98 4.53 7.80
N ALA A 23 12.05 5.82 7.45
CA ALA A 23 11.21 6.85 8.05
C ALA A 23 9.72 6.68 7.70
N ARG A 24 9.43 6.20 6.48
CA ARG A 24 8.06 5.86 6.07
C ARG A 24 7.53 4.64 6.83
N LEU A 25 8.35 3.61 6.97
CA LEU A 25 7.99 2.41 7.74
C LEU A 25 7.76 2.73 9.20
N GLU A 26 8.65 3.50 9.84
CA GLU A 26 8.49 3.95 11.23
C GLU A 26 7.22 4.76 11.44
N ARG A 27 6.92 5.67 10.51
CA ARG A 27 5.67 6.42 10.56
C ARG A 27 4.46 5.50 10.45
N ALA A 28 4.47 4.56 9.51
CA ALA A 28 3.38 3.61 9.34
C ALA A 28 3.20 2.75 10.61
N ALA A 29 4.30 2.26 11.19
CA ALA A 29 4.29 1.45 12.41
C ALA A 29 3.79 2.21 13.65
N LYS A 30 4.01 3.54 13.71
CA LYS A 30 3.46 4.39 14.79
C LYS A 30 1.96 4.60 14.66
N LEU A 31 1.43 4.62 13.44
CA LEU A 31 0.00 4.87 13.17
C LEU A 31 -0.82 3.58 13.18
N LEU A 32 -0.25 2.50 12.70
CA LEU A 32 -0.88 1.18 12.55
C LEU A 32 0.04 0.16 13.18
N THR A 33 -0.13 -0.07 14.46
CA THR A 33 0.83 -0.82 15.26
C THR A 33 0.66 -2.33 15.10
N VAL A 34 1.74 -3.07 15.35
CA VAL A 34 1.73 -4.55 15.34
C VAL A 34 0.77 -5.08 16.40
N GLU A 35 0.67 -4.41 17.56
CA GLU A 35 -0.22 -4.77 18.65
C GLU A 35 -1.70 -4.62 18.25
N GLU A 36 -2.04 -3.56 17.50
CA GLU A 36 -3.40 -3.36 17.00
C GLU A 36 -3.76 -4.42 15.94
N ALA A 37 -2.85 -4.70 15.03
CA ALA A 37 -3.02 -5.76 14.05
C ALA A 37 -3.21 -7.13 14.73
N ALA A 38 -2.42 -7.43 15.75
CA ALA A 38 -2.51 -8.69 16.51
C ALA A 38 -3.86 -8.85 17.23
N LYS A 39 -4.43 -7.77 17.80
CA LYS A 39 -5.78 -7.78 18.39
C LYS A 39 -6.86 -8.13 17.36
N ASN A 40 -6.61 -7.79 16.10
CA ASN A 40 -7.49 -8.11 14.97
C ASN A 40 -7.17 -9.47 14.33
N GLY A 41 -6.21 -10.25 14.86
CA GLY A 41 -5.83 -11.57 14.35
C GLY A 41 -4.89 -11.52 13.15
N VAL A 42 -4.23 -10.38 12.90
CA VAL A 42 -3.30 -10.17 11.79
C VAL A 42 -1.86 -10.10 12.31
N ARG A 43 -0.98 -10.94 11.80
CA ARG A 43 0.47 -10.80 11.99
C ARG A 43 0.99 -9.72 11.05
N LEU A 44 1.25 -8.53 11.58
CA LEU A 44 1.78 -7.40 10.81
C LEU A 44 3.30 -7.34 10.93
N VAL A 45 3.99 -7.19 9.79
CA VAL A 45 5.45 -7.04 9.72
C VAL A 45 5.79 -5.82 8.84
N TYR A 46 6.65 -4.94 9.33
CA TYR A 46 7.26 -3.87 8.56
C TYR A 46 8.69 -4.27 8.20
N LEU A 47 9.05 -4.22 6.93
CA LEU A 47 10.34 -4.67 6.44
C LEU A 47 10.98 -3.63 5.50
N ASN A 48 12.17 -3.14 5.87
CA ASN A 48 13.00 -2.35 4.96
C ASN A 48 13.75 -3.29 4.02
N THR A 49 13.33 -3.33 2.75
CA THR A 49 13.95 -4.21 1.75
C THR A 49 15.32 -3.73 1.29
N ALA A 50 15.69 -2.46 1.51
CA ALA A 50 17.03 -1.97 1.23
C ALA A 50 18.09 -2.50 2.22
N GLU A 51 17.66 -2.97 3.39
CA GLU A 51 18.54 -3.55 4.42
C GLU A 51 18.71 -5.07 4.28
N CYS A 52 18.00 -5.69 3.31
CA CYS A 52 18.07 -7.12 3.05
C CYS A 52 19.07 -7.42 1.95
N GLU A 53 19.96 -8.38 2.16
CA GLU A 53 20.85 -8.92 1.11
C GLU A 53 20.01 -9.59 0.00
N ASP A 54 19.02 -10.38 0.38
CA ASP A 54 18.05 -11.03 -0.51
C ASP A 54 16.63 -10.81 0.01
N PRO A 55 15.95 -9.73 -0.44
CA PRO A 55 14.59 -9.42 -0.01
C PRO A 55 13.56 -10.51 -0.35
N VAL A 56 13.73 -11.18 -1.50
CA VAL A 56 12.83 -12.27 -1.92
C VAL A 56 12.90 -13.44 -0.96
N LYS A 57 14.12 -13.83 -0.57
CA LYS A 57 14.34 -14.89 0.40
C LYS A 57 13.71 -14.57 1.76
N VAL A 58 13.98 -13.37 2.28
CA VAL A 58 13.41 -12.91 3.56
C VAL A 58 11.88 -12.90 3.52
N LEU A 59 11.29 -12.39 2.46
CA LEU A 59 9.84 -12.34 2.29
C LEU A 59 9.23 -13.75 2.22
N ARG A 60 9.88 -14.68 1.52
CA ARG A 60 9.43 -16.07 1.47
C ARG A 60 9.57 -16.77 2.84
N GLU A 61 10.62 -16.53 3.58
CA GLU A 61 10.80 -17.06 4.95
C GLU A 61 9.68 -16.57 5.88
N LEU A 62 9.25 -15.31 5.76
CA LEU A 62 8.13 -14.76 6.56
C LEU A 62 6.79 -15.49 6.31
N SER A 63 6.61 -16.05 5.13
CA SER A 63 5.43 -16.85 4.73
C SER A 63 5.69 -18.36 4.81
N ASP A 64 6.68 -18.81 5.58
CA ASP A 64 7.05 -20.22 5.73
C ASP A 64 7.35 -20.92 4.38
N GLY A 65 7.82 -20.17 3.39
CA GLY A 65 8.13 -20.64 2.04
C GLY A 65 6.94 -20.74 1.10
N ASN A 66 5.70 -20.53 1.57
CA ASN A 66 4.49 -20.69 0.75
C ASN A 66 4.30 -19.56 -0.27
N GLY A 67 4.88 -18.38 -0.02
CA GLY A 67 4.63 -17.16 -0.77
C GLY A 67 3.35 -16.47 -0.31
N TYR A 68 2.88 -15.50 -1.10
CA TYR A 68 1.75 -14.64 -0.76
C TYR A 68 0.57 -14.85 -1.71
N ASP A 69 -0.64 -14.87 -1.16
CA ASP A 69 -1.88 -14.96 -1.94
C ASP A 69 -2.13 -13.64 -2.69
N ASP A 70 -1.85 -12.50 -2.05
CA ASP A 70 -2.02 -11.17 -2.63
C ASP A 70 -0.76 -10.33 -2.47
N VAL A 71 -0.29 -9.75 -3.57
CA VAL A 71 0.84 -8.80 -3.60
C VAL A 71 0.40 -7.50 -4.26
N PHE A 72 0.45 -6.39 -3.52
CA PHE A 72 0.09 -5.07 -4.04
C PHE A 72 1.35 -4.25 -4.33
N VAL A 73 1.50 -3.80 -5.56
CA VAL A 73 2.62 -2.95 -5.99
C VAL A 73 2.15 -1.51 -6.11
N PHE A 74 2.66 -0.63 -5.23
CA PHE A 74 2.34 0.80 -5.19
C PHE A 74 3.40 1.70 -5.82
N ALA A 75 4.53 1.16 -6.23
CA ALA A 75 5.62 1.91 -6.86
C ALA A 75 5.86 1.43 -8.29
N PRO A 76 5.88 2.34 -9.31
CA PRO A 76 6.13 1.98 -10.71
C PRO A 76 7.63 1.77 -10.95
N VAL A 77 8.22 0.80 -10.28
CA VAL A 77 9.65 0.48 -10.31
C VAL A 77 9.81 -0.98 -10.73
N LYS A 78 10.51 -1.23 -11.83
CA LYS A 78 10.67 -2.56 -12.42
C LYS A 78 11.15 -3.63 -11.41
N PRO A 79 12.22 -3.43 -10.63
CA PRO A 79 12.65 -4.41 -9.63
C PRO A 79 11.59 -4.74 -8.57
N VAL A 80 10.73 -3.78 -8.19
CA VAL A 80 9.64 -4.01 -7.21
C VAL A 80 8.55 -4.90 -7.80
N VAL A 81 8.23 -4.72 -9.07
CA VAL A 81 7.26 -5.59 -9.78
C VAL A 81 7.80 -7.01 -9.90
N GLU A 82 9.06 -7.15 -10.30
CA GLU A 82 9.74 -8.46 -10.46
C GLU A 82 9.92 -9.16 -9.11
N GLN A 83 10.21 -8.42 -8.04
CA GLN A 83 10.18 -8.94 -6.67
C GLN A 83 8.78 -9.42 -6.27
N GLY A 84 7.74 -8.66 -6.63
CA GLY A 84 6.35 -9.03 -6.39
C GLY A 84 5.98 -10.37 -7.04
N ASP A 85 6.37 -10.57 -8.30
CA ASP A 85 6.19 -11.86 -9.00
C ASP A 85 6.93 -13.01 -8.29
N ALA A 86 8.18 -12.76 -7.89
CA ALA A 86 9.04 -13.78 -7.27
C ALA A 86 8.53 -14.29 -5.90
N ILE A 87 7.68 -13.53 -5.23
CA ILE A 87 7.14 -13.90 -3.91
C ILE A 87 5.71 -14.42 -3.94
N LEU A 88 5.04 -14.44 -5.09
CA LEU A 88 3.70 -15.02 -5.21
C LEU A 88 3.69 -16.50 -4.79
N GLY A 89 2.67 -16.86 -4.04
CA GLY A 89 2.33 -18.24 -3.73
C GLY A 89 1.53 -18.92 -4.86
N ARG A 90 1.11 -20.15 -4.61
CA ARG A 90 0.20 -20.86 -5.52
C ARG A 90 -1.15 -20.13 -5.58
N ASP A 91 -1.68 -19.94 -6.79
CA ASP A 91 -2.91 -19.17 -7.07
C ASP A 91 -2.82 -17.68 -6.60
N GLY A 92 -1.60 -17.20 -6.38
CA GLY A 92 -1.35 -15.85 -5.89
C GLY A 92 -1.60 -14.78 -6.95
N CYS A 93 -2.04 -13.60 -6.51
CA CYS A 93 -2.39 -12.47 -7.37
C CYS A 93 -1.50 -11.25 -7.10
N LEU A 94 -0.79 -10.77 -8.13
CA LEU A 94 -0.13 -9.48 -8.10
C LEU A 94 -1.06 -8.41 -8.62
N ASN A 95 -1.41 -7.43 -7.79
CA ASN A 95 -2.14 -6.23 -8.17
C ASN A 95 -1.17 -5.08 -8.40
N PHE A 96 -1.03 -4.67 -9.66
CA PHE A 96 -0.24 -3.51 -10.04
C PHE A 96 -1.11 -2.25 -9.94
N PHE A 97 -1.09 -1.62 -8.76
CA PHE A 97 -1.82 -0.39 -8.48
C PHE A 97 -1.02 0.88 -8.84
N ALA A 98 0.29 0.77 -8.95
CA ALA A 98 1.16 1.89 -9.30
C ALA A 98 0.82 2.47 -10.68
N GLY A 99 0.75 3.80 -10.78
CA GLY A 99 0.46 4.50 -12.04
C GLY A 99 1.75 4.97 -12.74
N PRO A 100 2.35 4.21 -13.67
CA PRO A 100 3.51 4.67 -14.40
C PRO A 100 3.14 5.81 -15.34
N THR A 101 3.99 6.83 -15.43
CA THR A 101 3.83 7.94 -16.38
C THR A 101 4.39 7.61 -17.77
N ASN A 102 5.26 6.61 -17.85
CA ASN A 102 5.83 6.13 -19.12
C ASN A 102 4.98 4.96 -19.64
N SER A 103 4.36 5.14 -20.82
CA SER A 103 3.55 4.10 -21.47
C SER A 103 4.35 2.86 -21.91
N ALA A 104 5.67 2.97 -22.01
CA ALA A 104 6.59 1.86 -22.31
C ALA A 104 7.09 1.13 -21.06
N PHE A 105 6.58 1.46 -19.85
CA PHE A 105 6.95 0.76 -18.63
C PHE A 105 6.66 -0.74 -18.74
N SER A 106 7.65 -1.56 -18.46
CA SER A 106 7.55 -3.02 -18.56
C SER A 106 8.41 -3.70 -17.49
N ALA A 107 8.02 -4.90 -17.10
CA ALA A 107 8.73 -5.76 -16.17
C ALA A 107 8.66 -7.21 -16.64
N SER A 108 9.57 -8.04 -16.15
CA SER A 108 9.59 -9.48 -16.45
C SER A 108 8.70 -10.24 -15.47
N PHE A 109 8.01 -11.28 -15.95
CA PHE A 109 7.22 -12.20 -15.16
C PHE A 109 7.66 -13.64 -15.43
N ASN A 110 7.54 -14.49 -14.43
CA ASN A 110 7.82 -15.90 -14.57
C ASN A 110 6.58 -16.64 -15.12
N PHE A 111 6.48 -16.78 -16.43
CA PHE A 111 5.37 -17.49 -17.07
C PHE A 111 5.29 -18.99 -16.75
N TYR A 112 6.36 -19.60 -16.26
CA TYR A 112 6.29 -20.96 -15.70
C TYR A 112 5.37 -20.98 -14.48
N ASN A 113 5.48 -20.02 -13.59
CA ASN A 113 4.62 -19.89 -12.41
C ASN A 113 3.18 -19.54 -12.79
N VAL A 114 2.98 -18.70 -13.81
CA VAL A 114 1.63 -18.41 -14.35
C VAL A 114 0.95 -19.71 -14.80
N HIS A 115 1.70 -20.61 -15.44
CA HIS A 115 1.14 -21.87 -15.93
C HIS A 115 0.97 -22.94 -14.82
N TYR A 116 2.03 -23.19 -14.03
CA TYR A 116 2.05 -24.32 -13.09
C TYR A 116 1.59 -23.97 -11.66
N ALA A 117 1.75 -22.73 -11.26
CA ALA A 117 1.31 -22.25 -9.96
C ALA A 117 0.02 -21.42 -10.03
N SER A 118 -0.53 -21.22 -11.21
CA SER A 118 -1.75 -20.43 -11.45
C SER A 118 -1.65 -19.00 -10.91
N THR A 119 -0.47 -18.36 -11.03
CA THR A 119 -0.32 -16.97 -10.56
C THR A 119 -1.04 -16.01 -11.50
N HIS A 120 -1.56 -14.92 -10.92
CA HIS A 120 -2.36 -13.93 -11.63
C HIS A 120 -1.71 -12.55 -11.56
N ILE A 121 -1.93 -11.76 -12.61
CA ILE A 121 -1.50 -10.36 -12.66
C ILE A 121 -2.71 -9.53 -13.05
N VAL A 122 -3.05 -8.58 -12.20
CA VAL A 122 -4.14 -7.65 -12.43
C VAL A 122 -3.65 -6.21 -12.25
N GLY A 123 -4.35 -5.28 -12.85
CA GLY A 123 -4.10 -3.85 -12.65
C GLY A 123 -5.38 -3.14 -12.28
N THR A 124 -5.27 -2.15 -11.42
CA THR A 124 -6.39 -1.31 -11.02
C THR A 124 -6.00 0.17 -11.04
N SER A 125 -6.93 1.00 -11.49
CA SER A 125 -6.78 2.47 -11.50
C SER A 125 -7.96 3.09 -10.76
N GLY A 126 -7.86 3.13 -9.42
CA GLY A 126 -8.93 3.60 -8.56
C GLY A 126 -9.96 2.53 -8.20
N GLY A 127 -11.00 2.94 -7.47
CA GLY A 127 -12.11 2.09 -7.06
C GLY A 127 -13.39 2.43 -7.80
N ASN A 128 -14.42 1.63 -7.57
CA ASN A 128 -15.78 1.84 -8.06
C ASN A 128 -16.70 2.41 -6.96
N VAL A 129 -17.99 2.57 -7.26
CA VAL A 129 -18.98 3.12 -6.30
C VAL A 129 -19.18 2.21 -5.09
N ASP A 130 -19.08 0.91 -5.25
CA ASP A 130 -19.27 -0.03 -4.14
C ASP A 130 -18.08 -0.02 -3.19
N ASP A 131 -16.85 0.15 -3.70
CA ASP A 131 -15.65 0.39 -2.88
C ASP A 131 -15.79 1.69 -2.05
N MET A 132 -16.39 2.74 -2.64
CA MET A 132 -16.66 3.98 -1.91
C MET A 132 -17.70 3.78 -0.80
N LYS A 133 -18.77 3.04 -1.06
CA LYS A 133 -19.80 2.73 -0.05
C LYS A 133 -19.21 1.90 1.10
N GLU A 134 -18.42 0.90 0.80
CA GLU A 134 -17.73 0.09 1.79
C GLU A 134 -16.79 0.95 2.65
N SER A 135 -15.99 1.81 2.03
CA SER A 135 -15.10 2.72 2.74
C SER A 135 -15.86 3.66 3.69
N ILE A 136 -16.99 4.22 3.23
CA ILE A 136 -17.84 5.09 4.06
C ILE A 136 -18.44 4.31 5.22
N ALA A 137 -18.94 3.09 4.99
CA ALA A 137 -19.46 2.24 6.05
C ALA A 137 -18.39 1.91 7.09
N MET A 138 -17.21 1.51 6.67
CA MET A 138 -16.08 1.22 7.58
C MET A 138 -15.64 2.45 8.39
N MET A 139 -15.67 3.65 7.81
CA MET A 139 -15.42 4.90 8.53
C MET A 139 -16.51 5.20 9.54
N SER A 140 -17.79 5.02 9.15
CA SER A 140 -18.94 5.24 10.03
C SER A 140 -18.96 4.31 11.25
N ASP A 141 -18.54 3.06 11.02
CA ASP A 141 -18.42 2.04 12.07
C ASP A 141 -17.17 2.20 12.94
N GLY A 142 -16.31 3.17 12.61
CA GLY A 142 -15.04 3.40 13.32
C GLY A 142 -13.97 2.31 13.07
N ARG A 143 -14.14 1.46 12.06
CA ARG A 143 -13.19 0.40 11.72
C ARG A 143 -11.93 0.93 11.06
N ILE A 144 -12.02 1.98 10.25
CA ILE A 144 -10.88 2.67 9.64
C ILE A 144 -10.92 4.16 9.95
N ASN A 145 -9.74 4.77 10.08
CA ASN A 145 -9.61 6.20 10.31
C ASN A 145 -8.71 6.86 9.26
N PRO A 146 -9.27 7.35 8.13
CA PRO A 146 -8.47 7.99 7.09
C PRO A 146 -7.82 9.31 7.53
N ALA A 147 -8.25 9.90 8.65
CA ALA A 147 -7.68 11.12 9.19
C ALA A 147 -6.19 10.97 9.56
N VAL A 148 -5.74 9.76 9.90
CA VAL A 148 -4.31 9.47 10.15
C VAL A 148 -3.42 9.74 8.95
N MET A 149 -3.98 9.78 7.74
CA MET A 149 -3.26 10.09 6.52
C MET A 149 -3.10 11.60 6.26
N ILE A 150 -3.89 12.44 6.95
CA ILE A 150 -3.85 13.89 6.77
C ILE A 150 -2.64 14.44 7.53
N THR A 151 -1.79 15.17 6.84
CA THR A 151 -0.59 15.79 7.42
C THR A 151 -0.57 17.29 7.31
N HIS A 152 -1.37 17.85 6.41
CA HIS A 152 -1.48 19.28 6.20
C HIS A 152 -2.94 19.66 5.95
N VAL A 153 -3.31 20.85 6.38
CA VAL A 153 -4.65 21.39 6.21
C VAL A 153 -4.55 22.80 5.65
N GLY A 154 -5.37 23.13 4.67
CA GLY A 154 -5.37 24.48 4.06
C GLY A 154 -6.73 24.89 3.51
N GLY A 155 -6.84 26.11 3.08
CA GLY A 155 -8.00 26.65 2.38
C GLY A 155 -7.85 26.57 0.86
N LEU A 156 -8.92 26.95 0.14
CA LEU A 156 -8.94 26.92 -1.32
C LEU A 156 -7.85 27.80 -1.96
N ASP A 157 -7.50 28.90 -1.32
CA ASP A 157 -6.47 29.85 -1.74
C ASP A 157 -5.05 29.25 -1.71
N SER A 158 -4.83 28.19 -0.93
CA SER A 158 -3.53 27.50 -0.85
C SER A 158 -3.34 26.38 -1.90
N VAL A 159 -4.37 26.05 -2.67
CA VAL A 159 -4.37 24.86 -3.56
C VAL A 159 -3.33 24.97 -4.67
N ILE A 160 -3.23 26.12 -5.33
CA ILE A 160 -2.33 26.33 -6.47
C ILE A 160 -0.88 26.07 -6.06
N ASP A 161 -0.42 26.78 -5.03
CA ASP A 161 0.96 26.66 -4.54
C ASP A 161 1.26 25.27 -3.99
N THR A 162 0.29 24.67 -3.28
CA THR A 162 0.42 23.31 -2.77
C THR A 162 0.53 22.28 -3.89
N THR A 163 -0.27 22.41 -4.94
CA THR A 163 -0.26 21.48 -6.07
C THR A 163 1.05 21.56 -6.85
N ILE A 164 1.51 22.77 -7.16
CA ILE A 164 2.77 22.99 -7.90
C ILE A 164 3.98 22.46 -7.09
N ASN A 165 3.96 22.63 -5.78
CA ASN A 165 5.07 22.26 -4.90
C ASN A 165 4.85 20.92 -4.17
N LEU A 166 3.86 20.12 -4.56
CA LEU A 166 3.48 18.89 -3.84
C LEU A 166 4.66 17.96 -3.59
N HIS A 167 5.56 17.83 -4.56
CA HIS A 167 6.75 16.98 -4.45
C HIS A 167 7.79 17.47 -3.42
N LYS A 168 7.70 18.73 -3.00
CA LYS A 168 8.58 19.33 -1.98
C LYS A 168 7.95 19.32 -0.58
N ILE A 169 6.65 19.03 -0.48
CA ILE A 169 5.92 19.04 0.79
C ILE A 169 5.87 17.61 1.33
N PRO A 170 6.60 17.30 2.40
CA PRO A 170 6.65 15.95 2.95
C PRO A 170 5.30 15.51 3.54
N GLY A 171 5.19 14.22 3.87
CA GLY A 171 4.05 13.66 4.58
C GLY A 171 2.97 13.06 3.68
N GLY A 172 1.80 12.85 4.26
CA GLY A 172 0.65 12.17 3.64
C GLY A 172 -0.28 13.10 2.87
N LYS A 173 -1.58 12.96 3.10
CA LYS A 173 -2.62 13.73 2.39
C LYS A 173 -2.68 15.19 2.86
N LYS A 174 -2.98 16.08 1.91
CA LYS A 174 -3.25 17.50 2.16
C LYS A 174 -4.76 17.69 2.05
N LEU A 175 -5.39 18.09 3.16
CA LEU A 175 -6.83 18.38 3.22
C LEU A 175 -7.06 19.84 2.88
N VAL A 176 -7.98 20.12 1.98
CA VAL A 176 -8.37 21.48 1.60
C VAL A 176 -9.83 21.72 1.92
N TYR A 177 -10.08 22.75 2.75
CA TYR A 177 -11.43 23.26 2.96
C TYR A 177 -11.75 24.33 1.92
N THR A 178 -12.74 24.05 1.08
CA THR A 178 -13.07 24.88 -0.08
C THR A 178 -13.81 26.18 0.27
N ASN A 179 -14.34 26.29 1.48
CA ASN A 179 -15.16 27.40 1.96
C ASN A 179 -14.44 28.37 2.91
N ILE A 180 -13.15 28.14 3.17
CA ILE A 180 -12.35 29.00 4.03
C ILE A 180 -11.06 29.42 3.31
N LYS A 181 -10.47 30.53 3.78
CA LYS A 181 -9.14 31.00 3.38
C LYS A 181 -8.15 30.68 4.50
N MET A 182 -7.14 29.91 4.20
CA MET A 182 -6.14 29.48 5.18
C MET A 182 -4.89 29.01 4.42
N PRO A 183 -3.67 29.44 4.83
CA PRO A 183 -2.45 28.87 4.27
C PRO A 183 -2.37 27.39 4.55
N MET A 184 -1.62 26.64 3.76
CA MET A 184 -1.34 25.22 4.03
C MET A 184 -0.39 25.11 5.22
N THR A 185 -0.77 24.39 6.26
CA THR A 185 -0.01 24.21 7.52
C THR A 185 0.28 22.74 7.77
#